data_7ac8bafb614461af2dddb34073077f66
#
_entry.id   7ac8bafb614461af2dddb34073077f66
#
_cell.length_a   1.000
_cell.length_b   1.000
_cell.length_c   1.000
_cell.angle_alpha   90.00
_cell.angle_beta   90.00
_cell.angle_gamma   90.00
#
_symmetry.space_group_name_H-M   'P 1'
#
loop_
_entity.id
_entity.type
_entity.pdbx_description
1 polymer ?
#
loop_
_entity_poly.entity_id
_entity_poly.type
_entity_poly.pdbx_seq_one_letter_code
_entity_poly.pdbx_strand_id
1 'polypeptide(L)'
;AGAAREARDLGAAEVLTHQVDVADAGAVQRVADETVHRFGGLDVWINNAMVSVFAPAWEITADEFRRVTEVNYLGTVHGTLAALRHMRARGRGAIVQVGSALAYRGIPLQSAYCASKHAIQGFHDSLRAELLHDCPGVRLSMVQLPAINTPQFSWVRTRLPRHPQPVPPIYAPEVAARAVLWAADRGPRELNVGGPTLKTRLADKLVPGLLDRYLARTDVGFAAQQTDTPIDRSTWRDNLDVPVDAERDHGALGVFGDTSRDRSPALWLATHKPAVSAAVLLVGAVLGWSAWHGAPRGHR
;
A
#
# COMPACT_ATOMS: atom_id res chain seq x y z
N ALA A 1 12.54 -12.10 -14.76
CA ALA A 1 12.17 -12.96 -15.92
C ALA A 1 10.73 -13.50 -15.78
N GLY A 2 10.31 -13.95 -14.58
CA GLY A 2 8.99 -14.55 -14.33
C GLY A 2 7.85 -13.58 -14.59
N ALA A 3 7.83 -12.43 -13.89
CA ALA A 3 6.77 -11.41 -14.03
C ALA A 3 6.59 -10.91 -15.49
N ALA A 4 7.68 -10.80 -16.26
CA ALA A 4 7.58 -10.40 -17.66
C ALA A 4 6.95 -11.48 -18.55
N ARG A 5 7.18 -12.75 -18.23
CA ARG A 5 6.55 -13.87 -18.92
C ARG A 5 5.06 -13.89 -18.61
N GLU A 6 4.71 -13.86 -17.33
CA GLU A 6 3.33 -13.82 -16.87
C GLU A 6 2.54 -12.65 -17.48
N ALA A 7 3.12 -11.45 -17.54
CA ALA A 7 2.47 -10.30 -18.17
C ALA A 7 2.18 -10.54 -19.66
N ARG A 8 3.09 -11.18 -20.40
CA ARG A 8 2.84 -11.55 -21.81
C ARG A 8 1.78 -12.62 -21.94
N ASP A 9 1.81 -13.64 -21.09
CA ASP A 9 0.83 -14.73 -21.07
C ASP A 9 -0.58 -14.20 -20.76
N LEU A 10 -0.67 -13.11 -19.98
CA LEU A 10 -1.91 -12.38 -19.69
C LEU A 10 -2.30 -11.36 -20.78
N GLY A 11 -1.55 -11.26 -21.88
CA GLY A 11 -1.92 -10.47 -23.03
C GLY A 11 -1.24 -9.11 -23.16
N ALA A 12 -0.19 -8.82 -22.37
CA ALA A 12 0.60 -7.61 -22.61
C ALA A 12 1.29 -7.68 -23.98
N ALA A 13 1.03 -6.70 -24.84
CA ALA A 13 1.60 -6.65 -26.20
C ALA A 13 3.12 -6.59 -26.17
N GLU A 14 3.68 -5.87 -25.23
CA GLU A 14 5.12 -5.75 -25.02
C GLU A 14 5.43 -5.52 -23.53
N VAL A 15 6.57 -6.04 -23.07
CA VAL A 15 7.04 -5.89 -21.69
C VAL A 15 8.52 -5.51 -21.71
N LEU A 16 8.85 -4.39 -21.08
CA LEU A 16 10.20 -3.93 -20.83
C LEU A 16 10.55 -4.16 -19.35
N THR A 17 11.74 -4.67 -19.08
CA THR A 17 12.20 -4.92 -17.71
C THR A 17 13.57 -4.34 -17.46
N HIS A 18 13.74 -3.67 -16.31
CA HIS A 18 15.00 -3.11 -15.85
C HIS A 18 15.31 -3.58 -14.43
N GLN A 19 16.56 -3.89 -14.17
CA GLN A 19 17.04 -4.04 -12.81
C GLN A 19 17.47 -2.66 -12.30
N VAL A 20 16.74 -2.13 -11.32
CA VAL A 20 16.93 -0.77 -10.80
C VAL A 20 16.81 -0.76 -9.28
N ASP A 21 17.74 -0.08 -8.62
CA ASP A 21 17.54 0.38 -7.25
C ASP A 21 16.79 1.73 -7.31
N VAL A 22 15.60 1.79 -6.74
CA VAL A 22 14.77 3.00 -6.72
C VAL A 22 15.40 4.15 -5.91
N ALA A 23 16.40 3.85 -5.08
CA ALA A 23 17.20 4.86 -4.38
C ALA A 23 18.10 5.66 -5.34
N ASP A 24 18.41 5.13 -6.55
CA ASP A 24 19.13 5.85 -7.61
C ASP A 24 18.14 6.64 -8.49
N ALA A 25 18.05 7.94 -8.23
CA ALA A 25 17.17 8.84 -9.00
C ALA A 25 17.48 8.86 -10.50
N GLY A 26 18.77 8.75 -10.88
CA GLY A 26 19.20 8.72 -12.28
C GLY A 26 18.77 7.44 -12.97
N ALA A 27 18.88 6.29 -12.30
CA ALA A 27 18.42 5.02 -12.84
C ALA A 27 16.90 5.01 -13.03
N VAL A 28 16.12 5.51 -12.06
CA VAL A 28 14.67 5.64 -12.16
C VAL A 28 14.25 6.56 -13.30
N GLN A 29 14.96 7.69 -13.49
CA GLN A 29 14.70 8.59 -14.61
C GLN A 29 14.94 7.91 -15.95
N ARG A 30 16.04 7.16 -16.10
CA ARG A 30 16.32 6.41 -17.34
C ARG A 30 15.22 5.41 -17.69
N VAL A 31 14.64 4.72 -16.70
CA VAL A 31 13.50 3.81 -16.93
C VAL A 31 12.29 4.57 -17.47
N ALA A 32 11.97 5.73 -16.90
CA ALA A 32 10.86 6.54 -17.40
C ALA A 32 11.10 7.03 -18.82
N ASP A 33 12.31 7.53 -19.12
CA ASP A 33 12.69 8.04 -20.44
C ASP A 33 12.65 6.93 -21.50
N GLU A 34 13.19 5.75 -21.18
CA GLU A 34 13.18 4.59 -22.08
C GLU A 34 11.76 4.05 -22.31
N THR A 35 10.92 4.03 -21.27
CA THR A 35 9.50 3.69 -21.40
C THR A 35 8.80 4.62 -22.40
N VAL A 36 9.00 5.93 -22.28
CA VAL A 36 8.42 6.92 -23.21
C VAL A 36 8.97 6.75 -24.62
N HIS A 37 10.29 6.53 -24.75
CA HIS A 37 10.92 6.29 -26.05
C HIS A 37 10.37 5.04 -26.72
N ARG A 38 10.21 3.95 -25.98
CA ARG A 38 9.77 2.64 -26.50
C ARG A 38 8.29 2.58 -26.84
N PHE A 39 7.44 3.14 -25.98
CA PHE A 39 5.99 3.02 -26.06
C PHE A 39 5.28 4.32 -26.50
N GLY A 40 6.00 5.38 -26.75
CA GLY A 40 5.45 6.67 -27.19
C GLY A 40 4.78 7.48 -26.07
N GLY A 41 4.80 7.02 -24.82
CA GLY A 41 4.23 7.75 -23.69
C GLY A 41 4.23 6.97 -22.39
N LEU A 42 3.86 7.68 -21.32
CA LEU A 42 3.73 7.13 -19.97
C LEU A 42 2.37 7.58 -19.41
N ASP A 43 1.42 6.67 -19.29
CA ASP A 43 0.06 6.97 -18.86
C ASP A 43 -0.18 6.66 -17.39
N VAL A 44 0.49 5.62 -16.85
CA VAL A 44 0.38 5.21 -15.45
C VAL A 44 1.76 4.93 -14.88
N TRP A 45 2.02 5.44 -13.68
CA TRP A 45 3.21 5.14 -12.88
C TRP A 45 2.81 4.67 -11.50
N ILE A 46 3.36 3.54 -11.04
CA ILE A 46 3.04 2.96 -9.74
C ILE A 46 4.32 2.87 -8.91
N ASN A 47 4.38 3.59 -7.80
CA ASN A 47 5.45 3.50 -6.81
C ASN A 47 5.10 2.39 -5.81
N ASN A 48 5.71 1.22 -5.96
CA ASN A 48 5.43 0.04 -5.15
C ASN A 48 6.64 -0.49 -4.38
N ALA A 49 7.85 -0.19 -4.81
CA ALA A 49 9.09 -0.71 -4.20
C ALA A 49 9.18 -0.36 -2.72
N MET A 50 9.55 -1.33 -1.90
CA MET A 50 9.73 -1.14 -0.46
C MET A 50 10.67 -2.18 0.16
N VAL A 51 11.29 -1.79 1.26
CA VAL A 51 12.03 -2.65 2.19
C VAL A 51 11.61 -2.34 3.63
N SER A 52 11.90 -3.23 4.56
CA SER A 52 11.59 -3.03 5.97
C SER A 52 12.63 -3.68 6.87
N VAL A 53 12.64 -3.26 8.14
CA VAL A 53 13.40 -3.88 9.23
C VAL A 53 12.44 -4.15 10.38
N PHE A 54 12.41 -5.40 10.85
CA PHE A 54 11.64 -5.83 12.02
C PHE A 54 12.57 -5.97 13.22
N ALA A 55 12.61 -4.97 14.07
CA ALA A 55 13.43 -4.93 15.30
C ALA A 55 12.90 -3.89 16.27
N PRO A 56 13.22 -3.97 17.56
CA PRO A 56 13.11 -2.85 18.49
C PRO A 56 13.84 -1.61 17.92
N ALA A 57 13.27 -0.43 18.10
CA ALA A 57 13.81 0.79 17.48
C ALA A 57 15.29 1.06 17.85
N TRP A 58 15.67 0.75 19.09
CA TRP A 58 17.04 0.93 19.59
C TRP A 58 18.06 -0.11 19.08
N GLU A 59 17.60 -1.14 18.35
CA GLU A 59 18.43 -2.13 17.68
C GLU A 59 18.59 -1.88 16.17
N ILE A 60 17.80 -0.95 15.60
CA ILE A 60 17.90 -0.56 14.18
C ILE A 60 19.07 0.43 14.04
N THR A 61 20.02 0.13 13.17
CA THR A 61 21.16 1.01 12.93
C THR A 61 20.79 2.24 12.11
N ALA A 62 21.64 3.28 12.18
CA ALA A 62 21.45 4.49 11.37
C ALA A 62 21.45 4.19 9.86
N ASP A 63 22.28 3.24 9.41
CA ASP A 63 22.35 2.85 8.01
C ASP A 63 21.08 2.11 7.56
N GLU A 64 20.51 1.26 8.41
CA GLU A 64 19.23 0.61 8.13
C GLU A 64 18.07 1.64 8.05
N PHE A 65 18.03 2.63 8.95
CA PHE A 65 17.07 3.75 8.86
C PHE A 65 17.25 4.52 7.55
N ARG A 66 18.51 4.82 7.19
CA ARG A 66 18.84 5.50 5.93
C ARG A 66 18.35 4.68 4.74
N ARG A 67 18.71 3.40 4.66
CA ARG A 67 18.34 2.51 3.55
C ARG A 67 16.82 2.38 3.38
N VAL A 68 16.07 2.19 4.47
CA VAL A 68 14.60 2.17 4.43
C VAL A 68 14.04 3.49 3.94
N THR A 69 14.61 4.63 4.35
CA THR A 69 14.19 5.95 3.91
C THR A 69 14.49 6.18 2.42
N GLU A 70 15.68 5.81 1.97
CA GLU A 70 16.12 5.94 0.57
C GLU A 70 15.24 5.12 -0.38
N VAL A 71 14.96 3.85 -0.04
CA VAL A 71 14.15 2.99 -0.90
C VAL A 71 12.68 3.39 -0.84
N ASN A 72 12.09 3.48 0.35
CA ASN A 72 10.64 3.64 0.47
C ASN A 72 10.19 5.06 0.15
N TYR A 73 10.81 6.06 0.79
CA TYR A 73 10.40 7.46 0.64
C TYR A 73 11.06 8.14 -0.56
N LEU A 74 12.39 8.18 -0.60
CA LEU A 74 13.07 8.85 -1.72
C LEU A 74 12.82 8.12 -3.04
N GLY A 75 12.76 6.77 -3.06
CA GLY A 75 12.38 6.01 -4.24
C GLY A 75 10.98 6.36 -4.75
N THR A 76 10.01 6.58 -3.86
CA THR A 76 8.68 7.10 -4.23
C THR A 76 8.78 8.52 -4.81
N VAL A 77 9.61 9.40 -4.23
CA VAL A 77 9.85 10.76 -4.75
C VAL A 77 10.49 10.69 -6.15
N HIS A 78 11.56 9.90 -6.32
CA HIS A 78 12.26 9.74 -7.59
C HIS A 78 11.33 9.27 -8.70
N GLY A 79 10.56 8.19 -8.46
CA GLY A 79 9.59 7.67 -9.41
C GLY A 79 8.50 8.68 -9.77
N THR A 80 8.00 9.39 -8.76
CA THR A 80 6.99 10.44 -8.98
C THR A 80 7.54 11.57 -9.84
N LEU A 81 8.73 12.09 -9.54
CA LEU A 81 9.34 13.18 -10.29
C LEU A 81 9.71 12.75 -11.72
N ALA A 82 10.22 11.53 -11.91
CA ALA A 82 10.50 10.97 -13.23
C ALA A 82 9.23 10.88 -14.08
N ALA A 83 8.14 10.37 -13.53
CA ALA A 83 6.86 10.31 -14.22
C ALA A 83 6.30 11.70 -14.56
N LEU A 84 6.38 12.64 -13.61
CA LEU A 84 5.87 14.01 -13.78
C LEU A 84 6.54 14.77 -14.91
N ARG A 85 7.83 14.56 -15.19
CA ARG A 85 8.52 15.18 -16.33
C ARG A 85 7.80 14.92 -17.65
N HIS A 86 7.31 13.70 -17.85
CA HIS A 86 6.60 13.30 -19.06
C HIS A 86 5.10 13.62 -19.00
N MET A 87 4.45 13.36 -17.87
CA MET A 87 3.01 13.55 -17.72
C MET A 87 2.59 15.01 -17.74
N ARG A 88 3.38 15.92 -17.12
CA ARG A 88 3.11 17.37 -17.15
C ARG A 88 3.18 17.92 -18.56
N ALA A 89 4.19 17.53 -19.35
CA ALA A 89 4.33 17.96 -20.74
C ALA A 89 3.14 17.52 -21.62
N ARG A 90 2.52 16.37 -21.29
CA ARG A 90 1.32 15.85 -21.99
C ARG A 90 0.00 16.36 -21.39
N GLY A 91 0.04 17.02 -20.24
CA GLY A 91 -1.13 17.47 -19.50
C GLY A 91 -2.01 16.35 -18.94
N ARG A 92 -1.54 15.09 -18.92
CA ARG A 92 -2.30 13.93 -18.46
C ARG A 92 -1.42 12.80 -17.96
N GLY A 93 -1.96 12.00 -17.03
CA GLY A 93 -1.36 10.80 -16.48
C GLY A 93 -1.96 10.40 -15.14
N ALA A 94 -1.57 9.25 -14.63
CA ALA A 94 -1.97 8.77 -13.31
C ALA A 94 -0.76 8.24 -12.54
N ILE A 95 -0.54 8.75 -11.34
CA ILE A 95 0.50 8.29 -10.43
C ILE A 95 -0.18 7.65 -9.23
N VAL A 96 0.19 6.41 -8.91
CA VAL A 96 -0.32 5.68 -7.75
C VAL A 96 0.83 5.42 -6.78
N GLN A 97 0.64 5.86 -5.55
CA GLN A 97 1.56 5.59 -4.45
C GLN A 97 1.00 4.46 -3.59
N VAL A 98 1.77 3.39 -3.42
CA VAL A 98 1.42 2.28 -2.55
C VAL A 98 1.76 2.65 -1.12
N GLY A 99 0.75 3.11 -0.41
CA GLY A 99 0.80 3.47 1.00
C GLY A 99 0.57 2.27 1.93
N SER A 100 0.29 2.57 3.18
CA SER A 100 0.02 1.59 4.23
C SER A 100 -0.91 2.16 5.30
N ALA A 101 -1.65 1.31 5.98
CA ALA A 101 -2.33 1.67 7.23
C ALA A 101 -1.35 2.30 8.24
N LEU A 102 -0.07 1.90 8.17
CA LEU A 102 1.00 2.40 9.02
C LEU A 102 1.51 3.81 8.65
N ALA A 103 0.93 4.43 7.63
CA ALA A 103 1.11 5.86 7.34
C ALA A 103 0.31 6.78 8.27
N TYR A 104 -0.62 6.22 9.06
CA TYR A 104 -1.43 6.98 10.02
C TYR A 104 -1.06 6.65 11.46
N ARG A 105 -0.70 5.41 11.70
CA ARG A 105 -0.33 4.93 13.02
C ARG A 105 0.84 3.97 12.92
N GLY A 106 1.95 4.32 13.54
CA GLY A 106 3.08 3.42 13.72
C GLY A 106 2.75 2.28 14.70
N ILE A 107 3.38 1.13 14.47
CA ILE A 107 3.33 -0.03 15.37
C ILE A 107 4.74 -0.35 15.88
N PRO A 108 4.89 -1.03 17.03
CA PRO A 108 6.19 -1.50 17.50
C PRO A 108 6.94 -2.31 16.46
N LEU A 109 8.24 -2.43 16.58
CA LEU A 109 9.14 -3.26 15.79
C LEU A 109 9.32 -2.86 14.31
N GLN A 110 8.63 -1.81 13.83
CA GLN A 110 8.71 -1.36 12.44
C GLN A 110 8.90 0.17 12.32
N SER A 111 9.66 0.77 13.23
CA SER A 111 9.78 2.25 13.32
C SER A 111 10.30 2.90 12.04
N ALA A 112 11.33 2.33 11.39
CA ALA A 112 11.87 2.86 10.13
C ALA A 112 10.84 2.79 8.98
N TYR A 113 10.13 1.68 8.86
CA TYR A 113 9.06 1.52 7.87
C TYR A 113 7.90 2.49 8.12
N CYS A 114 7.42 2.57 9.34
CA CYS A 114 6.33 3.49 9.71
C CYS A 114 6.71 4.95 9.39
N ALA A 115 7.92 5.37 9.76
CA ALA A 115 8.42 6.71 9.45
C ALA A 115 8.42 6.97 7.93
N SER A 116 8.91 6.02 7.12
CA SER A 116 8.92 6.17 5.66
C SER A 116 7.51 6.29 5.06
N LYS A 117 6.54 5.54 5.57
CA LYS A 117 5.14 5.61 5.11
C LYS A 117 4.43 6.91 5.51
N HIS A 118 4.74 7.48 6.68
CA HIS A 118 4.29 8.82 7.07
C HIS A 118 4.90 9.90 6.18
N ALA A 119 6.20 9.79 5.84
CA ALA A 119 6.86 10.72 4.93
C ALA A 119 6.22 10.73 3.52
N ILE A 120 5.89 9.55 2.98
CA ILE A 120 5.16 9.44 1.70
C ILE A 120 3.79 10.14 1.79
N GLN A 121 3.06 10.00 2.90
CA GLN A 121 1.77 10.68 3.09
C GLN A 121 1.93 12.20 3.05
N GLY A 122 2.92 12.77 3.77
CA GLY A 122 3.18 14.20 3.76
C GLY A 122 3.56 14.72 2.36
N PHE A 123 4.42 13.99 1.65
CA PHE A 123 4.77 14.30 0.26
C PHE A 123 3.55 14.27 -0.67
N HIS A 124 2.73 13.23 -0.54
CA HIS A 124 1.49 13.10 -1.32
C HIS A 124 0.54 14.28 -1.11
N ASP A 125 0.34 14.70 0.14
CA ASP A 125 -0.60 15.77 0.48
C ASP A 125 -0.16 17.11 -0.12
N SER A 126 1.14 17.43 -0.05
CA SER A 126 1.71 18.64 -0.63
C SER A 126 1.62 18.62 -2.17
N LEU A 127 2.19 17.59 -2.79
CA LEU A 127 2.25 17.48 -4.25
C LEU A 127 0.87 17.46 -4.89
N ARG A 128 -0.12 16.85 -4.23
CA ARG A 128 -1.48 16.82 -4.76
C ARG A 128 -2.10 18.21 -4.89
N ALA A 129 -1.85 19.11 -3.94
CA ALA A 129 -2.33 20.49 -4.02
C ALA A 129 -1.67 21.23 -5.19
N GLU A 130 -0.37 21.03 -5.39
CA GLU A 130 0.37 21.62 -6.51
C GLU A 130 -0.16 21.12 -7.87
N LEU A 131 -0.42 19.81 -7.99
CA LEU A 131 -0.95 19.24 -9.23
C LEU A 131 -2.37 19.72 -9.54
N LEU A 132 -3.22 19.90 -8.54
CA LEU A 132 -4.57 20.46 -8.73
C LEU A 132 -4.51 21.92 -9.22
N HIS A 133 -3.49 22.66 -8.83
CA HIS A 133 -3.28 24.04 -9.27
C HIS A 133 -2.67 24.11 -10.68
N ASP A 134 -1.54 23.41 -10.90
CA ASP A 134 -0.71 23.61 -12.09
C ASP A 134 -1.00 22.62 -13.22
N CYS A 135 -1.48 21.41 -12.90
CA CYS A 135 -1.62 20.33 -13.88
C CYS A 135 -2.76 19.35 -13.50
N PRO A 136 -4.03 19.82 -13.49
CA PRO A 136 -5.19 19.05 -13.00
C PRO A 136 -5.47 17.78 -13.83
N GLY A 137 -4.91 17.65 -15.02
CA GLY A 137 -5.02 16.43 -15.83
C GLY A 137 -4.09 15.29 -15.37
N VAL A 138 -3.12 15.56 -14.48
CA VAL A 138 -2.29 14.52 -13.85
C VAL A 138 -2.90 14.15 -12.49
N ARG A 139 -3.35 12.90 -12.38
CA ARG A 139 -3.97 12.38 -11.17
C ARG A 139 -2.93 11.76 -10.25
N LEU A 140 -2.99 12.08 -8.97
CA LEU A 140 -2.16 11.49 -7.93
C LEU A 140 -3.04 10.79 -6.91
N SER A 141 -2.85 9.49 -6.74
CA SER A 141 -3.63 8.65 -5.84
C SER A 141 -2.75 7.94 -4.82
N MET A 142 -3.28 7.74 -3.60
CA MET A 142 -2.66 6.92 -2.56
C MET A 142 -3.54 5.70 -2.29
N VAL A 143 -2.97 4.49 -2.33
CA VAL A 143 -3.65 3.25 -1.96
C VAL A 143 -3.11 2.78 -0.62
N GLN A 144 -3.92 2.88 0.42
CA GLN A 144 -3.54 2.49 1.78
C GLN A 144 -3.84 1.01 2.00
N LEU A 145 -2.79 0.21 1.97
CA LEU A 145 -2.88 -1.24 2.10
C LEU A 145 -2.94 -1.68 3.57
N PRO A 146 -3.77 -2.67 3.89
CA PRO A 146 -3.67 -3.45 5.12
C PRO A 146 -2.51 -4.46 5.03
N ALA A 147 -2.49 -5.46 5.92
CA ALA A 147 -1.59 -6.58 5.83
C ALA A 147 -1.86 -7.41 4.55
N ILE A 148 -0.86 -7.57 3.69
CA ILE A 148 -0.95 -8.31 2.42
C ILE A 148 -0.03 -9.52 2.47
N ASN A 149 -0.51 -10.68 2.01
CA ASN A 149 0.24 -11.92 1.91
C ASN A 149 1.23 -11.87 0.74
N THR A 150 2.35 -11.20 0.93
CA THR A 150 3.45 -11.14 -0.04
C THR A 150 4.69 -11.85 0.50
N PRO A 151 5.64 -12.26 -0.35
CA PRO A 151 6.84 -12.97 0.07
C PRO A 151 7.76 -12.18 1.01
N GLN A 152 7.59 -10.87 1.17
CA GLN A 152 8.46 -10.01 1.99
C GLN A 152 8.70 -10.54 3.42
N PHE A 153 7.73 -11.21 4.02
CA PHE A 153 7.87 -11.75 5.37
C PHE A 153 8.81 -12.96 5.46
N SER A 154 9.20 -13.53 4.33
CA SER A 154 10.17 -14.62 4.23
C SER A 154 11.61 -14.13 4.08
N TRP A 155 11.81 -12.81 3.82
CA TRP A 155 13.15 -12.26 3.58
C TRP A 155 13.34 -10.82 4.12
N VAL A 156 12.46 -10.33 4.96
CA VAL A 156 12.66 -9.03 5.59
C VAL A 156 13.82 -9.09 6.59
N ARG A 157 14.64 -8.03 6.65
CA ARG A 157 15.67 -7.93 7.72
C ARG A 157 14.98 -7.91 9.08
N THR A 158 15.40 -8.82 9.97
CA THR A 158 14.73 -8.96 11.26
C THR A 158 15.67 -9.38 12.39
N ARG A 159 15.43 -8.84 13.58
CA ARG A 159 16.04 -9.27 14.85
C ARG A 159 15.05 -10.02 15.75
N LEU A 160 13.85 -10.28 15.24
CA LEU A 160 12.84 -11.04 15.96
C LEU A 160 13.27 -12.49 16.16
N PRO A 161 12.89 -13.14 17.26
CA PRO A 161 13.25 -14.54 17.50
C PRO A 161 12.48 -15.53 16.61
N ARG A 162 11.33 -15.11 16.07
CA ARG A 162 10.42 -15.93 15.26
C ARG A 162 10.17 -15.28 13.92
N HIS A 163 9.69 -16.07 12.95
CA HIS A 163 9.38 -15.56 11.61
C HIS A 163 8.41 -14.39 11.65
N PRO A 164 8.74 -13.26 11.01
CA PRO A 164 7.80 -12.14 10.85
C PRO A 164 6.53 -12.57 10.15
N GLN A 165 5.41 -11.96 10.54
CA GLN A 165 4.13 -12.13 9.86
C GLN A 165 3.38 -10.81 9.73
N PRO A 166 2.51 -10.68 8.72
CA PRO A 166 1.59 -9.55 8.63
C PRO A 166 0.56 -9.62 9.76
N VAL A 167 0.26 -8.45 10.36
CA VAL A 167 -0.76 -8.39 11.44
C VAL A 167 -2.15 -8.64 10.86
N PRO A 168 -2.88 -9.66 11.31
CA PRO A 168 -4.21 -9.99 10.78
C PRO A 168 -5.23 -8.85 10.94
N PRO A 169 -6.24 -8.77 10.06
CA PRO A 169 -6.56 -9.68 8.95
C PRO A 169 -5.65 -9.48 7.73
N ILE A 170 -5.19 -10.60 7.17
CA ILE A 170 -4.30 -10.64 6.01
C ILE A 170 -5.15 -10.72 4.73
N TYR A 171 -4.72 -10.06 3.66
CA TYR A 171 -5.40 -10.10 2.36
C TYR A 171 -4.47 -10.65 1.27
N ALA A 172 -5.06 -11.29 0.28
CA ALA A 172 -4.34 -11.77 -0.90
C ALA A 172 -3.78 -10.60 -1.74
N PRO A 173 -2.63 -10.76 -2.41
CA PRO A 173 -2.02 -9.73 -3.27
C PRO A 173 -2.97 -9.19 -4.34
N GLU A 174 -3.86 -10.03 -4.87
CA GLU A 174 -4.84 -9.66 -5.89
C GLU A 174 -5.83 -8.59 -5.40
N VAL A 175 -6.10 -8.53 -4.08
CA VAL A 175 -6.92 -7.47 -3.48
C VAL A 175 -6.21 -6.13 -3.58
N ALA A 176 -4.89 -6.11 -3.32
CA ALA A 176 -4.07 -4.92 -3.46
C ALA A 176 -3.94 -4.51 -4.93
N ALA A 177 -3.69 -5.46 -5.83
CA ALA A 177 -3.58 -5.20 -7.27
C ALA A 177 -4.86 -4.58 -7.85
N ARG A 178 -6.03 -5.13 -7.53
CA ARG A 178 -7.33 -4.54 -7.94
C ARG A 178 -7.51 -3.12 -7.42
N ALA A 179 -7.08 -2.83 -6.19
CA ALA A 179 -7.18 -1.49 -5.61
C ALA A 179 -6.27 -0.49 -6.34
N VAL A 180 -5.03 -0.90 -6.63
CA VAL A 180 -4.04 -0.08 -7.35
C VAL A 180 -4.52 0.23 -8.77
N LEU A 181 -5.00 -0.78 -9.51
CA LEU A 181 -5.53 -0.60 -10.86
C LEU A 181 -6.76 0.31 -10.86
N TRP A 182 -7.70 0.11 -9.93
CA TRP A 182 -8.86 0.98 -9.80
C TRP A 182 -8.45 2.43 -9.48
N ALA A 183 -7.45 2.63 -8.63
CA ALA A 183 -6.95 3.95 -8.29
C ALA A 183 -6.27 4.63 -9.49
N ALA A 184 -5.52 3.88 -10.31
CA ALA A 184 -4.93 4.38 -11.54
C ALA A 184 -6.01 4.85 -12.55
N ASP A 185 -7.10 4.09 -12.68
CA ASP A 185 -8.21 4.43 -13.58
C ASP A 185 -9.06 5.61 -13.07
N ARG A 186 -9.43 5.61 -11.80
CA ARG A 186 -10.40 6.57 -11.22
C ARG A 186 -9.80 7.79 -10.58
N GLY A 187 -8.52 7.77 -10.20
CA GLY A 187 -7.80 8.89 -9.62
C GLY A 187 -8.34 9.39 -8.27
N PRO A 188 -8.79 8.52 -7.33
CA PRO A 188 -9.21 8.99 -6.02
C PRO A 188 -8.04 9.66 -5.31
N ARG A 189 -8.31 10.61 -4.40
CA ARG A 189 -7.25 11.13 -3.53
C ARG A 189 -6.58 9.99 -2.76
N GLU A 190 -7.42 9.15 -2.16
CA GLU A 190 -6.99 8.07 -1.28
C GLU A 190 -7.99 6.93 -1.33
N LEU A 191 -7.48 5.68 -1.32
CA LEU A 191 -8.27 4.46 -1.30
C LEU A 191 -7.81 3.57 -0.15
N ASN A 192 -8.68 3.34 0.83
CA ASN A 192 -8.43 2.42 1.94
C ASN A 192 -8.90 1.02 1.58
N VAL A 193 -7.99 0.05 1.55
CA VAL A 193 -8.28 -1.31 1.07
C VAL A 193 -8.88 -2.20 2.15
N GLY A 194 -8.59 -1.95 3.42
CA GLY A 194 -9.08 -2.78 4.54
C GLY A 194 -9.85 -1.98 5.59
N GLY A 195 -10.85 -2.62 6.20
CA GLY A 195 -11.56 -2.06 7.34
C GLY A 195 -10.67 -1.67 8.54
N PRO A 196 -9.65 -2.48 8.88
CA PRO A 196 -8.68 -2.12 9.92
C PRO A 196 -7.99 -0.78 9.69
N THR A 197 -7.61 -0.46 8.44
CA THR A 197 -6.97 0.81 8.09
C THR A 197 -7.83 2.02 8.52
N LEU A 198 -9.13 1.98 8.23
CA LEU A 198 -10.05 3.05 8.58
C LEU A 198 -10.24 3.16 10.10
N LYS A 199 -10.38 2.00 10.79
CA LYS A 199 -10.53 1.95 12.25
C LYS A 199 -9.28 2.50 12.95
N THR A 200 -8.09 2.10 12.53
CA THR A 200 -6.82 2.56 13.10
C THR A 200 -6.65 4.06 12.93
N ARG A 201 -6.95 4.59 11.75
CA ARG A 201 -6.91 6.03 11.47
C ARG A 201 -7.85 6.83 12.38
N LEU A 202 -9.07 6.34 12.59
CA LEU A 202 -10.05 7.01 13.45
C LEU A 202 -9.62 6.94 14.92
N ALA A 203 -9.19 5.77 15.39
CA ALA A 203 -8.72 5.57 16.75
C ALA A 203 -7.50 6.45 17.09
N ASP A 204 -6.55 6.55 16.16
CA ASP A 204 -5.37 7.40 16.32
C ASP A 204 -5.73 8.88 16.46
N LYS A 205 -6.70 9.36 15.69
CA LYS A 205 -7.17 10.75 15.79
C LYS A 205 -7.92 11.07 17.07
N LEU A 206 -8.66 10.11 17.62
CA LEU A 206 -9.54 10.34 18.77
C LEU A 206 -8.88 10.01 20.10
N VAL A 207 -8.12 8.92 20.17
CA VAL A 207 -7.59 8.38 21.44
C VAL A 207 -6.16 7.84 21.29
N PRO A 208 -5.19 8.63 20.79
CA PRO A 208 -3.83 8.14 20.48
C PRO A 208 -3.13 7.53 21.71
N GLY A 209 -3.27 8.13 22.88
CA GLY A 209 -2.63 7.63 24.12
C GLY A 209 -3.21 6.30 24.62
N LEU A 210 -4.48 6.00 24.35
CA LEU A 210 -5.04 4.66 24.63
C LEU A 210 -4.52 3.63 23.62
N LEU A 211 -4.35 4.06 22.38
CA LEU A 211 -3.80 3.20 21.34
C LEU A 211 -2.32 2.87 21.61
N ASP A 212 -1.54 3.81 22.17
CA ASP A 212 -0.18 3.55 22.65
C ASP A 212 -0.14 2.41 23.67
N ARG A 213 -0.98 2.51 24.70
CA ARG A 213 -1.08 1.49 25.76
C ARG A 213 -1.56 0.14 25.23
N TYR A 214 -2.48 0.16 24.28
CA TYR A 214 -2.99 -1.05 23.63
C TYR A 214 -1.88 -1.75 22.80
N LEU A 215 -1.12 -0.98 22.01
CA LEU A 215 -0.02 -1.51 21.20
C LEU A 215 1.21 -1.90 22.05
N ALA A 216 1.37 -1.33 23.25
CA ALA A 216 2.43 -1.72 24.18
C ALA A 216 2.22 -3.11 24.80
N ARG A 217 1.02 -3.69 24.67
CA ARG A 217 0.76 -5.06 25.14
C ARG A 217 1.50 -6.07 24.29
N THR A 218 2.13 -7.04 24.94
CA THR A 218 2.98 -8.05 24.29
C THR A 218 2.21 -8.86 23.24
N ASP A 219 0.97 -9.24 23.53
CA ASP A 219 0.11 -10.02 22.65
C ASP A 219 -0.34 -9.25 21.41
N VAL A 220 -0.50 -7.93 21.51
CA VAL A 220 -1.02 -7.08 20.43
C VAL A 220 0.09 -6.50 19.56
N GLY A 221 1.03 -5.76 20.17
CA GLY A 221 2.02 -5.01 19.43
C GLY A 221 3.27 -5.80 19.03
N PHE A 222 3.52 -6.92 19.68
CA PHE A 222 4.75 -7.69 19.50
C PHE A 222 4.50 -9.11 18.99
N ALA A 223 3.75 -9.94 19.72
CA ALA A 223 3.50 -11.33 19.34
C ALA A 223 2.67 -11.44 18.04
N ALA A 224 1.72 -10.53 17.81
CA ALA A 224 0.92 -10.54 16.58
C ALA A 224 1.74 -10.30 15.30
N GLN A 225 2.98 -9.84 15.41
CA GLN A 225 3.89 -9.64 14.28
C GLN A 225 4.82 -10.82 14.01
N GLN A 226 4.66 -11.92 14.72
CA GLN A 226 5.53 -13.09 14.64
C GLN A 226 4.68 -14.36 14.58
N THR A 227 5.16 -15.36 13.83
CA THR A 227 4.61 -16.73 13.87
C THR A 227 5.11 -17.47 15.10
N ASP A 228 4.68 -18.73 15.28
CA ASP A 228 5.24 -19.60 16.33
C ASP A 228 6.58 -20.27 15.92
N THR A 229 6.97 -20.15 14.65
CA THR A 229 8.18 -20.78 14.11
C THR A 229 9.43 -19.96 14.41
N PRO A 230 10.44 -20.49 15.09
CA PRO A 230 11.72 -19.83 15.28
C PRO A 230 12.45 -19.55 13.96
N ILE A 231 13.24 -18.47 13.91
CA ILE A 231 14.09 -18.19 12.75
C ILE A 231 15.38 -19.00 12.86
N ASP A 232 15.72 -19.73 11.81
CA ASP A 232 17.08 -20.23 11.61
C ASP A 232 17.98 -19.12 11.02
N ARG A 233 18.79 -18.53 11.88
CA ARG A 233 19.70 -17.44 11.51
C ARG A 233 20.78 -17.85 10.52
N SER A 234 21.11 -19.12 10.44
CA SER A 234 22.15 -19.62 9.54
C SER A 234 21.72 -19.61 8.08
N THR A 235 20.42 -19.77 7.84
CA THR A 235 19.81 -19.83 6.50
C THR A 235 19.03 -18.59 6.12
N TRP A 236 18.70 -17.72 7.09
CA TRP A 236 17.93 -16.49 6.81
C TRP A 236 18.71 -15.53 5.92
N ARG A 237 18.10 -15.16 4.80
CA ARG A 237 18.61 -14.14 3.88
C ARG A 237 17.63 -12.98 3.88
N ASP A 238 18.12 -11.75 3.85
CA ASP A 238 17.28 -10.56 3.79
C ASP A 238 17.52 -9.73 2.52
N ASN A 239 16.54 -8.88 2.20
CA ASN A 239 16.51 -8.09 0.97
C ASN A 239 16.78 -6.60 1.20
N LEU A 240 17.32 -6.19 2.34
CA LEU A 240 17.48 -4.76 2.63
C LEU A 240 18.48 -4.09 1.68
N ASP A 241 19.63 -4.74 1.47
CA ASP A 241 20.71 -4.17 0.66
C ASP A 241 20.85 -4.86 -0.70
N VAL A 242 20.50 -6.15 -0.79
CA VAL A 242 20.66 -6.98 -2.00
C VAL A 242 19.36 -7.76 -2.23
N PRO A 243 18.84 -7.81 -3.48
CA PRO A 243 17.68 -8.62 -3.81
C PRO A 243 17.93 -10.11 -3.54
N VAL A 244 16.92 -10.83 -3.03
CA VAL A 244 16.99 -12.28 -2.76
C VAL A 244 16.42 -13.14 -3.89
N ASP A 245 15.83 -12.51 -4.89
CA ASP A 245 15.19 -13.15 -6.05
C ASP A 245 16.06 -13.18 -7.30
N ALA A 246 17.37 -12.90 -7.16
CA ALA A 246 18.32 -12.94 -8.28
C ALA A 246 18.43 -14.34 -8.91
N GLU A 247 18.38 -15.39 -8.09
CA GLU A 247 18.53 -16.78 -8.51
C GLU A 247 17.18 -17.50 -8.70
N ARG A 248 16.15 -17.07 -7.98
CA ARG A 248 14.84 -17.71 -7.96
C ARG A 248 13.73 -16.66 -7.92
N ASP A 249 12.74 -16.80 -8.80
CA ASP A 249 11.49 -16.05 -8.73
C ASP A 249 10.62 -16.62 -7.60
N HIS A 250 10.30 -15.77 -6.63
CA HIS A 250 9.47 -16.14 -5.48
C HIS A 250 7.97 -15.86 -5.72
N GLY A 251 7.62 -15.31 -6.87
CA GLY A 251 6.23 -14.98 -7.22
C GLY A 251 5.65 -13.84 -6.39
N ALA A 252 4.32 -13.73 -6.44
CA ALA A 252 3.57 -12.68 -5.75
C ALA A 252 3.03 -13.13 -4.37
N LEU A 253 2.86 -14.44 -4.15
CA LEU A 253 2.20 -15.02 -2.98
C LEU A 253 3.18 -15.34 -1.88
N GLY A 254 2.90 -14.87 -0.67
CA GLY A 254 3.59 -15.28 0.55
C GLY A 254 3.05 -16.59 1.12
N VAL A 255 3.55 -16.94 2.31
CA VAL A 255 3.28 -18.23 2.98
C VAL A 255 1.98 -18.25 3.81
N PHE A 256 1.19 -17.18 3.78
CA PHE A 256 -0.03 -17.03 4.60
C PHE A 256 -1.32 -17.26 3.82
N GLY A 257 -1.27 -18.11 2.77
CA GLY A 257 -2.41 -18.37 1.87
C GLY A 257 -3.67 -18.81 2.60
N ASP A 258 -3.54 -19.78 3.52
CA ASP A 258 -4.67 -20.38 4.27
C ASP A 258 -5.40 -19.37 5.17
N THR A 259 -4.73 -18.28 5.56
CA THR A 259 -5.30 -17.24 6.45
C THR A 259 -5.62 -15.95 5.71
N SER A 260 -5.27 -15.85 4.43
CA SER A 260 -5.50 -14.66 3.62
C SER A 260 -6.92 -14.60 3.07
N ARG A 261 -7.43 -13.37 2.92
CA ARG A 261 -8.77 -13.08 2.40
C ARG A 261 -8.69 -12.61 0.96
N ASP A 262 -9.45 -13.22 0.07
CA ASP A 262 -9.50 -12.86 -1.36
C ASP A 262 -10.39 -11.65 -1.65
N ARG A 263 -11.15 -11.20 -0.65
CA ARG A 263 -12.12 -10.10 -0.77
C ARG A 263 -11.98 -9.11 0.37
N SER A 264 -12.17 -7.83 0.04
CA SER A 264 -12.29 -6.75 1.01
C SER A 264 -13.64 -6.04 0.86
N PRO A 265 -14.57 -6.20 1.82
CA PRO A 265 -15.81 -5.44 1.82
C PRO A 265 -15.58 -3.91 1.82
N ALA A 266 -14.55 -3.44 2.51
CA ALA A 266 -14.20 -2.03 2.55
C ALA A 266 -13.79 -1.51 1.16
N LEU A 267 -12.99 -2.27 0.42
CA LEU A 267 -12.63 -1.94 -0.96
C LEU A 267 -13.87 -1.95 -1.85
N TRP A 268 -14.72 -2.95 -1.74
CA TRP A 268 -15.95 -3.03 -2.52
C TRP A 268 -16.85 -1.81 -2.28
N LEU A 269 -17.11 -1.44 -1.02
CA LEU A 269 -17.88 -0.24 -0.69
C LEU A 269 -17.23 1.04 -1.23
N ALA A 270 -15.93 1.16 -1.14
CA ALA A 270 -15.19 2.33 -1.61
C ALA A 270 -15.25 2.49 -3.14
N THR A 271 -15.26 1.38 -3.87
CA THR A 271 -15.26 1.35 -5.35
C THR A 271 -16.66 1.39 -5.96
N HIS A 272 -17.72 1.10 -5.16
CA HIS A 272 -19.13 1.06 -5.61
C HIS A 272 -20.00 2.13 -4.93
N LYS A 273 -19.42 3.28 -4.59
CA LYS A 273 -20.14 4.37 -3.89
C LYS A 273 -21.51 4.74 -4.49
N PRO A 274 -21.69 4.89 -5.82
CA PRO A 274 -22.99 5.22 -6.37
C PRO A 274 -24.07 4.17 -6.07
N ALA A 275 -23.73 2.89 -6.21
CA ALA A 275 -24.64 1.78 -5.92
C ALA A 275 -24.99 1.70 -4.42
N VAL A 276 -23.99 1.90 -3.55
CA VAL A 276 -24.20 1.95 -2.10
C VAL A 276 -25.11 3.12 -1.71
N SER A 277 -24.86 4.31 -2.25
CA SER A 277 -25.71 5.48 -1.99
C SER A 277 -27.14 5.26 -2.46
N ALA A 278 -27.35 4.67 -3.64
CA ALA A 278 -28.67 4.33 -4.13
C ALA A 278 -29.39 3.31 -3.23
N ALA A 279 -28.69 2.27 -2.77
CA ALA A 279 -29.25 1.28 -1.87
C ALA A 279 -29.64 1.89 -0.51
N VAL A 280 -28.78 2.76 0.07
CA VAL A 280 -29.09 3.47 1.33
C VAL A 280 -30.33 4.36 1.19
N LEU A 281 -30.44 5.10 0.07
CA LEU A 281 -31.60 5.95 -0.22
C LEU A 281 -32.89 5.12 -0.38
N LEU A 282 -32.82 3.97 -1.07
CA LEU A 282 -33.94 3.06 -1.23
C LEU A 282 -34.42 2.49 0.12
N VAL A 283 -33.49 2.01 0.95
CA VAL A 283 -33.83 1.53 2.30
C VAL A 283 -34.42 2.63 3.16
N GLY A 284 -33.86 3.84 3.12
CA GLY A 284 -34.41 5.00 3.82
C GLY A 284 -35.82 5.37 3.36
N ALA A 285 -36.08 5.31 2.06
CA ALA A 285 -37.40 5.56 1.50
C ALA A 285 -38.43 4.51 1.93
N VAL A 286 -38.04 3.21 1.92
CA VAL A 286 -38.90 2.11 2.35
C VAL A 286 -39.23 2.22 3.85
N LEU A 287 -38.23 2.51 4.69
CA LEU A 287 -38.43 2.67 6.14
C LEU A 287 -39.29 3.93 6.43
N GLY A 288 -39.05 5.04 5.76
CA GLY A 288 -39.89 6.24 5.87
C GLY A 288 -41.35 6.00 5.45
N TRP A 289 -41.53 5.26 4.35
CA TRP A 289 -42.88 4.91 3.86
C TRP A 289 -43.60 3.96 4.84
N SER A 290 -42.92 2.96 5.39
CA SER A 290 -43.53 2.05 6.38
C SER A 290 -43.87 2.76 7.69
N ALA A 291 -43.01 3.68 8.17
CA ALA A 291 -43.29 4.48 9.36
C ALA A 291 -44.51 5.44 9.14
N TRP A 292 -44.61 6.00 7.96
CA TRP A 292 -45.79 6.87 7.60
C TRP A 292 -47.09 6.11 7.53
N HIS A 293 -47.10 4.88 7.01
CA HIS A 293 -48.30 4.06 6.87
C HIS A 293 -48.61 3.20 8.09
N GLY A 294 -47.64 2.97 8.97
CA GLY A 294 -47.78 2.21 10.22
C GLY A 294 -48.21 3.04 11.44
N ALA A 295 -48.25 4.36 11.33
CA ALA A 295 -48.73 5.21 12.42
C ALA A 295 -50.21 4.98 12.68
N PRO A 296 -50.66 4.60 13.90
CA PRO A 296 -52.08 4.42 14.22
C PRO A 296 -52.79 5.74 14.02
N ARG A 297 -53.77 5.75 13.13
CA ARG A 297 -54.68 6.88 12.98
C ARG A 297 -55.47 7.00 14.27
N GLY A 298 -55.10 7.98 15.11
CA GLY A 298 -55.79 8.27 16.34
C GLY A 298 -57.27 8.55 16.01
N HIS A 299 -58.15 7.71 16.58
CA HIS A 299 -59.58 8.01 16.58
C HIS A 299 -59.81 9.30 17.38
N ARG A 300 -60.30 10.32 16.74
CA ARG A 300 -60.95 11.45 17.40
C ARG A 300 -62.40 11.11 17.62
#